data_bd37c2718b6d91079bc41007641f376f
#
_entry.id   bd37c2718b6d91079bc41007641f376f
#
_cell.length_a   1.000
_cell.length_b   1.000
_cell.length_c   1.000
_cell.angle_alpha   90.00
_cell.angle_beta   90.00
_cell.angle_gamma   90.00
#
_symmetry.space_group_name_H-M   'P 1'
#
loop_
_entity.id
_entity.type
_entity.pdbx_description
1 polymer ?
#
loop_
_entity_poly.entity_id
_entity_poly.type
_entity_poly.pdbx_seq_one_letter_code
_entity_poly.pdbx_strand_id
1 'polypeptide(L)'
;MLEADDYQSPLSVPLVKPETHSTQFIQPLQPQIQPDGDYNLAPKVSVFYGRTAELATLNQWIQVNRCQLIMVLGMGGMGKTSLIAKLMAGFTNSTDLSSSEFKYVIWRFLRSASLSLHHAPTVEETLTDLIHILSHQQAVDLPKFPDQLISKLMQYLHQTRCLLVLDNLESILQWGGGGYYRPGFEGYGQLIRTIGESTHKSCLIIISREPPIAFSVLEKKANSVKLLILKGLLPEDGLKIFQSEGIDETQAEWQILHNDYGGNPLILKIVITTIHFLFSGKIDLFLAQGITVFGDIYDLLDQQFQRLSDLEKTVIYSLAIHRQPLFMPELLNKIIPPVTSQKLLGTLESLKLRSLIECNSDGFTVQNDLTEYVTSQFES
;
A
#
# COMPACT_ATOMS: atom_id res chain seq x y z
N MET A 1 -59.44 -73.62 -8.37
CA MET A 1 -58.39 -74.32 -7.64
C MET A 1 -57.49 -73.30 -7.10
N LEU A 2 -57.76 -72.90 -5.90
CA LEU A 2 -57.14 -73.33 -4.67
C LEU A 2 -55.75 -72.72 -4.51
N GLU A 3 -55.37 -72.09 -3.48
CA GLU A 3 -55.63 -71.99 -2.05
C GLU A 3 -55.02 -70.67 -1.57
N ALA A 4 -55.65 -69.84 -0.83
CA ALA A 4 -55.86 -69.77 0.61
C ALA A 4 -54.59 -69.48 1.44
N ASP A 5 -54.62 -68.32 2.06
CA ASP A 5 -54.26 -67.96 3.43
C ASP A 5 -52.87 -68.27 4.00
N ASP A 6 -52.25 -67.22 4.44
CA ASP A 6 -51.83 -67.18 5.85
C ASP A 6 -51.63 -65.71 6.35
N TYR A 7 -52.52 -65.30 7.19
CA TYR A 7 -52.48 -64.09 8.01
C TYR A 7 -51.57 -64.36 9.22
N GLN A 8 -50.46 -63.71 9.38
CA GLN A 8 -49.73 -63.67 10.64
C GLN A 8 -49.81 -62.28 11.25
N SER A 9 -50.26 -62.24 12.48
CA SER A 9 -50.48 -61.08 13.35
C SER A 9 -49.22 -60.25 13.59
N PRO A 10 -49.32 -58.92 13.83
CA PRO A 10 -48.17 -58.05 14.03
C PRO A 10 -47.64 -58.18 15.46
N LEU A 11 -46.30 -58.27 15.53
CA LEU A 11 -45.51 -58.20 16.76
C LEU A 11 -45.62 -56.82 17.43
N SER A 12 -45.92 -56.83 18.73
CA SER A 12 -45.98 -55.67 19.62
C SER A 12 -44.63 -54.97 19.71
N VAL A 13 -44.56 -53.67 19.30
CA VAL A 13 -43.43 -52.77 19.51
C VAL A 13 -43.55 -52.16 20.92
N PRO A 14 -42.48 -52.14 21.73
CA PRO A 14 -42.50 -51.51 23.05
C PRO A 14 -42.51 -49.95 22.89
N LEU A 15 -43.38 -49.32 23.67
CA LEU A 15 -43.46 -47.87 23.85
C LEU A 15 -42.17 -47.34 24.48
N VAL A 16 -41.37 -46.64 23.67
CA VAL A 16 -40.25 -45.82 24.16
C VAL A 16 -40.82 -44.51 24.70
N LYS A 17 -40.54 -44.23 25.96
CA LYS A 17 -40.87 -42.93 26.58
C LYS A 17 -40.13 -41.81 25.88
N PRO A 18 -40.75 -40.61 25.62
CA PRO A 18 -40.04 -39.50 25.04
C PRO A 18 -39.03 -38.94 26.05
N GLU A 19 -37.76 -38.99 25.67
CA GLU A 19 -36.72 -38.23 26.36
C GLU A 19 -36.99 -36.73 26.15
N THR A 20 -37.07 -36.00 27.27
CA THR A 20 -37.15 -34.55 27.30
C THR A 20 -35.83 -33.96 26.79
N HIS A 21 -35.73 -33.72 25.50
CA HIS A 21 -34.68 -32.85 24.96
C HIS A 21 -34.93 -31.43 25.46
N SER A 22 -34.07 -30.98 26.36
CA SER A 22 -33.93 -29.57 26.71
C SER A 22 -33.66 -28.75 25.43
N THR A 23 -34.63 -27.99 25.00
CA THR A 23 -34.53 -27.03 23.92
C THR A 23 -33.48 -25.98 24.34
N GLN A 24 -32.24 -26.15 23.89
CA GLN A 24 -31.30 -25.06 23.92
C GLN A 24 -31.88 -23.96 23.04
N PHE A 25 -32.28 -22.85 23.66
CA PHE A 25 -32.62 -21.63 22.96
C PHE A 25 -31.36 -21.20 22.18
N ILE A 26 -31.38 -21.44 20.86
CA ILE A 26 -30.44 -20.82 19.94
C ILE A 26 -30.74 -19.32 20.05
N GLN A 27 -29.86 -18.59 20.74
CA GLN A 27 -29.91 -17.14 20.70
C GLN A 27 -29.84 -16.73 19.20
N PRO A 28 -30.74 -15.85 18.73
CA PRO A 28 -30.64 -15.35 17.37
C PRO A 28 -29.28 -14.69 17.22
N LEU A 29 -28.51 -15.14 16.24
CA LEU A 29 -27.27 -14.48 15.80
C LEU A 29 -27.62 -13.00 15.60
N GLN A 30 -27.09 -12.14 16.48
CA GLN A 30 -27.18 -10.70 16.26
C GLN A 30 -26.58 -10.39 14.89
N PRO A 31 -27.24 -9.59 14.05
CA PRO A 31 -26.69 -9.25 12.75
C PRO A 31 -25.32 -8.61 12.95
N GLN A 32 -24.29 -9.22 12.40
CA GLN A 32 -22.96 -8.63 12.36
C GLN A 32 -23.10 -7.32 11.58
N ILE A 33 -22.98 -6.19 12.26
CA ILE A 33 -22.96 -4.89 11.63
C ILE A 33 -21.56 -4.76 10.97
N GLN A 34 -21.45 -5.21 9.72
CA GLN A 34 -20.28 -4.89 8.91
C GLN A 34 -20.34 -3.41 8.55
N PRO A 35 -19.20 -2.71 8.50
CA PRO A 35 -19.18 -1.34 8.01
C PRO A 35 -19.80 -1.26 6.63
N ASP A 36 -20.70 -0.31 6.43
CA ASP A 36 -21.20 0.03 5.09
C ASP A 36 -20.03 0.57 4.25
N GLY A 37 -20.01 0.31 2.97
CA GLY A 37 -19.02 0.87 2.07
C GLY A 37 -18.54 -0.10 1.01
N ASP A 38 -17.75 0.42 0.09
CA ASP A 38 -17.22 -0.33 -1.05
C ASP A 38 -15.73 -0.66 -0.83
N TYR A 39 -15.46 -1.50 0.21
CA TYR A 39 -14.12 -2.05 0.44
C TYR A 39 -13.82 -3.24 -0.49
N ASN A 40 -14.79 -3.70 -1.29
CA ASN A 40 -14.62 -4.79 -2.25
C ASN A 40 -13.58 -4.47 -3.33
N LEU A 41 -13.26 -3.20 -3.53
CA LEU A 41 -12.16 -2.77 -4.40
C LEU A 41 -10.78 -2.95 -3.76
N ALA A 42 -10.69 -3.13 -2.44
CA ALA A 42 -9.40 -3.42 -1.79
C ALA A 42 -8.84 -4.77 -2.28
N PRO A 43 -7.55 -4.86 -2.60
CA PRO A 43 -6.96 -6.11 -3.03
C PRO A 43 -7.06 -7.18 -1.96
N LYS A 44 -7.41 -8.41 -2.35
CA LYS A 44 -7.36 -9.56 -1.44
C LYS A 44 -5.91 -9.94 -1.20
N VAL A 45 -5.50 -9.95 0.06
CA VAL A 45 -4.15 -10.34 0.49
C VAL A 45 -4.22 -11.76 1.04
N SER A 46 -3.84 -12.74 0.24
CA SER A 46 -3.83 -14.17 0.62
C SER A 46 -2.62 -14.51 1.49
N VAL A 47 -1.47 -13.93 1.19
CA VAL A 47 -0.20 -14.17 1.91
C VAL A 47 0.39 -12.83 2.33
N PHE A 48 0.82 -12.74 3.59
CA PHE A 48 1.34 -11.50 4.16
C PHE A 48 2.44 -11.83 5.18
N TYR A 49 3.62 -11.29 4.97
CA TYR A 49 4.77 -11.53 5.82
C TYR A 49 5.22 -10.26 6.54
N GLY A 50 5.54 -10.39 7.82
CA GLY A 50 6.09 -9.30 8.63
C GLY A 50 5.14 -8.12 8.83
N ARG A 51 5.70 -6.93 8.84
CA ARG A 51 4.99 -5.65 8.95
C ARG A 51 4.20 -5.47 10.25
N THR A 52 4.55 -6.21 11.28
CA THR A 52 3.84 -6.16 12.58
C THR A 52 3.98 -4.77 13.22
N ALA A 53 5.17 -4.18 13.14
CA ALA A 53 5.44 -2.85 13.69
C ALA A 53 4.67 -1.75 12.94
N GLU A 54 4.65 -1.82 11.60
CA GLU A 54 3.92 -0.87 10.76
C GLU A 54 2.40 -0.97 10.98
N LEU A 55 1.85 -2.19 11.06
CA LEU A 55 0.44 -2.40 11.40
C LEU A 55 0.09 -1.86 12.78
N ALA A 56 0.93 -2.11 13.80
CA ALA A 56 0.73 -1.57 15.14
C ALA A 56 0.77 -0.04 15.16
N THR A 57 1.73 0.55 14.44
CA THR A 57 1.86 2.01 14.29
C THR A 57 0.62 2.62 13.64
N LEU A 58 0.16 2.07 12.52
CA LEU A 58 -1.04 2.53 11.82
C LEU A 58 -2.30 2.40 12.69
N ASN A 59 -2.45 1.26 13.39
CA ASN A 59 -3.55 1.07 14.33
C ASN A 59 -3.52 2.12 15.45
N GLN A 60 -2.35 2.38 16.03
CA GLN A 60 -2.19 3.42 17.06
C GLN A 60 -2.58 4.81 16.51
N TRP A 61 -2.12 5.18 15.32
CA TRP A 61 -2.46 6.47 14.72
C TRP A 61 -3.95 6.62 14.45
N ILE A 62 -4.60 5.56 13.98
CA ILE A 62 -6.01 5.58 13.63
C ILE A 62 -6.90 5.51 14.88
N GLN A 63 -6.63 4.58 15.79
CA GLN A 63 -7.51 4.29 16.91
C GLN A 63 -7.24 5.18 18.14
N VAL A 64 -5.97 5.40 18.46
CA VAL A 64 -5.57 6.13 19.66
C VAL A 64 -5.36 7.62 19.36
N ASN A 65 -4.51 7.94 18.39
CA ASN A 65 -4.16 9.31 18.04
C ASN A 65 -5.23 10.03 17.22
N ARG A 66 -6.22 9.29 16.68
CA ARG A 66 -7.32 9.85 15.86
C ARG A 66 -6.81 10.70 14.70
N CYS A 67 -5.75 10.22 14.03
CA CYS A 67 -5.18 10.92 12.89
C CYS A 67 -6.21 11.06 11.77
N GLN A 68 -6.24 12.23 11.16
CA GLN A 68 -7.19 12.62 10.12
C GLN A 68 -6.67 12.33 8.72
N LEU A 69 -5.33 12.37 8.56
CA LEU A 69 -4.65 12.13 7.31
C LEU A 69 -3.38 11.30 7.56
N ILE A 70 -3.26 10.19 6.87
CA ILE A 70 -2.08 9.33 6.91
C ILE A 70 -1.59 9.14 5.47
N MET A 71 -0.31 9.39 5.24
CA MET A 71 0.34 9.05 3.97
C MET A 71 1.27 7.87 4.14
N VAL A 72 1.16 6.90 3.22
CA VAL A 72 2.05 5.73 3.16
C VAL A 72 2.88 5.84 1.88
N LEU A 73 4.15 6.12 2.05
CA LEU A 73 5.12 6.25 0.97
C LEU A 73 6.05 5.04 0.89
N GLY A 74 6.68 4.87 -0.24
CA GLY A 74 7.73 3.88 -0.49
C GLY A 74 7.82 3.50 -1.96
N MET A 75 8.91 2.89 -2.33
CA MET A 75 9.20 2.41 -3.68
C MET A 75 8.12 1.43 -4.19
N GLY A 76 8.04 1.26 -5.51
CA GLY A 76 7.23 0.21 -6.14
C GLY A 76 7.58 -1.17 -5.58
N GLY A 77 6.58 -2.04 -5.40
CA GLY A 77 6.82 -3.40 -4.90
C GLY A 77 6.94 -3.55 -3.39
N MET A 78 7.09 -2.48 -2.60
CA MET A 78 7.28 -2.54 -1.12
C MET A 78 6.08 -3.08 -0.33
N GLY A 79 4.92 -3.31 -0.98
CA GLY A 79 3.75 -3.86 -0.32
C GLY A 79 2.86 -2.83 0.37
N LYS A 80 2.91 -1.55 0.01
CA LYS A 80 2.05 -0.48 0.58
C LYS A 80 0.57 -0.80 0.51
N THR A 81 0.10 -1.14 -0.68
CA THR A 81 -1.30 -1.52 -0.94
C THR A 81 -1.70 -2.74 -0.11
N SER A 82 -0.85 -3.76 -0.04
CA SER A 82 -1.09 -4.98 0.75
C SER A 82 -1.13 -4.70 2.26
N LEU A 83 -0.27 -3.80 2.75
CA LEU A 83 -0.25 -3.38 4.16
C LEU A 83 -1.58 -2.73 4.55
N ILE A 84 -2.06 -1.78 3.76
CA ILE A 84 -3.32 -1.09 4.05
C ILE A 84 -4.53 -1.99 3.84
N ALA A 85 -4.53 -2.87 2.83
CA ALA A 85 -5.58 -3.87 2.66
C ALA A 85 -5.65 -4.84 3.85
N LYS A 86 -4.51 -5.29 4.38
CA LYS A 86 -4.45 -6.11 5.60
C LYS A 86 -4.96 -5.36 6.84
N LEU A 87 -4.59 -4.09 6.97
CA LEU A 87 -5.09 -3.22 8.04
C LEU A 87 -6.61 -3.08 7.98
N MET A 88 -7.17 -2.78 6.80
CA MET A 88 -8.62 -2.61 6.60
C MET A 88 -9.39 -3.90 6.89
N ALA A 89 -8.87 -5.06 6.48
CA ALA A 89 -9.47 -6.35 6.79
C ALA A 89 -9.62 -6.57 8.30
N GLY A 90 -8.72 -6.01 9.12
CA GLY A 90 -8.84 -6.02 10.57
C GLY A 90 -10.04 -5.21 11.10
N PHE A 91 -10.39 -4.11 10.43
CA PHE A 91 -11.54 -3.28 10.81
C PHE A 91 -12.89 -3.82 10.29
N THR A 92 -12.89 -4.62 9.23
CA THR A 92 -14.11 -5.17 8.63
C THR A 92 -14.48 -6.56 9.15
N ASN A 93 -13.49 -7.37 9.58
CA ASN A 93 -13.68 -8.76 9.99
C ASN A 93 -13.71 -8.97 11.52
N SER A 94 -13.55 -7.92 12.33
CA SER A 94 -13.58 -8.07 13.78
C SER A 94 -14.99 -8.39 14.27
N THR A 95 -15.14 -9.55 14.91
CA THR A 95 -16.39 -9.98 15.58
C THR A 95 -16.69 -9.18 16.86
N ASP A 96 -15.73 -8.42 17.35
CA ASP A 96 -15.90 -7.50 18.47
C ASP A 96 -16.55 -6.20 18.02
N LEU A 97 -17.82 -6.04 18.33
CA LEU A 97 -18.63 -4.83 18.08
C LEU A 97 -18.03 -3.54 18.67
N SER A 98 -17.10 -3.67 19.62
CA SER A 98 -16.38 -2.55 20.24
C SER A 98 -15.17 -2.07 19.42
N SER A 99 -14.68 -2.82 18.46
CA SER A 99 -13.45 -2.52 17.72
C SER A 99 -13.67 -1.77 16.40
N SER A 100 -14.85 -1.88 15.75
CA SER A 100 -15.16 -1.18 14.51
C SER A 100 -15.97 0.09 14.77
N GLU A 101 -15.28 1.17 15.12
CA GLU A 101 -15.91 2.50 15.23
C GLU A 101 -16.16 3.17 13.85
N PHE A 102 -15.74 2.56 12.76
CA PHE A 102 -15.97 3.09 11.41
C PHE A 102 -17.32 2.61 10.87
N LYS A 103 -18.18 3.57 10.51
CA LYS A 103 -19.43 3.26 9.83
C LYS A 103 -19.18 2.94 8.36
N TYR A 104 -18.22 3.61 7.72
CA TYR A 104 -17.85 3.38 6.32
C TYR A 104 -16.37 3.11 6.19
N VAL A 105 -16.04 2.13 5.35
CA VAL A 105 -14.69 1.80 4.92
C VAL A 105 -14.68 1.77 3.39
N ILE A 106 -13.97 2.72 2.77
CA ILE A 106 -14.06 2.94 1.32
C ILE A 106 -12.64 2.95 0.73
N TRP A 107 -12.45 2.20 -0.38
CA TRP A 107 -11.19 2.16 -1.13
C TRP A 107 -11.39 2.68 -2.54
N ARG A 108 -10.49 3.56 -2.99
CA ARG A 108 -10.45 4.05 -4.37
C ARG A 108 -9.06 4.02 -4.94
N PHE A 109 -8.93 3.55 -6.18
CA PHE A 109 -7.72 3.66 -6.96
C PHE A 109 -7.76 4.94 -7.80
N LEU A 110 -6.68 5.72 -7.76
CA LEU A 110 -6.52 6.90 -8.61
C LEU A 110 -5.88 6.56 -9.97
N ARG A 111 -5.99 5.32 -10.39
CA ARG A 111 -5.60 4.85 -11.73
C ARG A 111 -6.82 4.32 -12.46
N SER A 112 -6.83 4.40 -13.79
CA SER A 112 -7.90 3.78 -14.58
C SER A 112 -7.96 2.27 -14.33
N ALA A 113 -9.15 1.75 -14.10
CA ALA A 113 -9.40 0.31 -14.00
C ALA A 113 -9.37 -0.37 -15.38
N SER A 114 -9.48 0.39 -16.47
CA SER A 114 -9.52 -0.12 -17.85
C SER A 114 -8.22 0.16 -18.58
N LEU A 115 -7.64 -0.86 -19.19
CA LEU A 115 -6.47 -0.75 -20.07
C LEU A 115 -6.71 0.15 -21.30
N SER A 116 -7.97 0.40 -21.64
CA SER A 116 -8.38 1.22 -22.80
C SER A 116 -8.60 2.70 -22.48
N LEU A 117 -8.78 3.07 -21.19
CA LEU A 117 -8.97 4.44 -20.74
C LEU A 117 -7.82 4.81 -19.80
N HIS A 118 -6.74 5.38 -20.34
CA HIS A 118 -5.59 5.88 -19.56
C HIS A 118 -5.90 7.12 -18.70
N HIS A 119 -7.15 7.27 -18.24
CA HIS A 119 -7.58 8.46 -17.52
C HIS A 119 -7.72 8.15 -16.03
N ALA A 120 -6.91 8.81 -15.22
CA ALA A 120 -7.11 8.83 -13.77
C ALA A 120 -8.40 9.62 -13.46
N PRO A 121 -9.19 9.24 -12.45
CA PRO A 121 -10.41 9.98 -12.11
C PRO A 121 -10.08 11.42 -11.67
N THR A 122 -10.88 12.37 -12.09
CA THR A 122 -10.81 13.75 -11.62
C THR A 122 -11.20 13.82 -10.14
N VAL A 123 -10.92 14.94 -9.48
CA VAL A 123 -11.33 15.11 -8.07
C VAL A 123 -12.85 15.15 -7.96
N GLU A 124 -13.54 15.74 -8.95
CA GLU A 124 -15.01 15.80 -9.01
C GLU A 124 -15.62 14.41 -9.11
N GLU A 125 -15.09 13.56 -10.00
CA GLU A 125 -15.56 12.17 -10.15
C GLU A 125 -15.37 11.40 -8.85
N THR A 126 -14.18 11.51 -8.21
CA THR A 126 -13.90 10.85 -6.95
C THR A 126 -14.77 11.35 -5.81
N LEU A 127 -14.97 12.67 -5.70
CA LEU A 127 -15.83 13.27 -4.66
C LEU A 127 -17.28 12.88 -4.85
N THR A 128 -17.78 12.91 -6.09
CA THR A 128 -19.13 12.51 -6.44
C THR A 128 -19.41 11.06 -6.01
N ASP A 129 -18.50 10.17 -6.36
CA ASP A 129 -18.58 8.75 -6.00
C ASP A 129 -18.56 8.53 -4.47
N LEU A 130 -17.64 9.17 -3.75
CA LEU A 130 -17.57 9.10 -2.28
C LEU A 130 -18.87 9.62 -1.63
N ILE A 131 -19.42 10.75 -2.11
CA ILE A 131 -20.64 11.33 -1.58
C ILE A 131 -21.83 10.40 -1.84
N HIS A 132 -21.92 9.78 -3.01
CA HIS A 132 -22.99 8.80 -3.32
C HIS A 132 -23.00 7.64 -2.34
N ILE A 133 -21.83 7.07 -2.02
CA ILE A 133 -21.73 5.98 -1.05
C ILE A 133 -22.15 6.47 0.34
N LEU A 134 -21.63 7.61 0.79
CA LEU A 134 -21.88 8.15 2.12
C LEU A 134 -23.33 8.63 2.32
N SER A 135 -24.04 8.94 1.24
CA SER A 135 -25.47 9.29 1.25
C SER A 135 -26.40 8.10 1.14
N HIS A 136 -25.90 6.84 1.19
CA HIS A 136 -26.68 5.61 0.93
C HIS A 136 -27.36 5.61 -0.43
N GLN A 137 -26.71 6.13 -1.47
CA GLN A 137 -27.24 6.23 -2.84
C GLN A 137 -28.56 7.03 -2.94
N GLN A 138 -28.86 7.84 -1.92
CA GLN A 138 -30.00 8.75 -2.04
C GLN A 138 -29.73 9.78 -3.14
N ALA A 139 -30.78 10.20 -3.84
CA ALA A 139 -30.69 11.27 -4.82
C ALA A 139 -30.29 12.57 -4.10
N VAL A 140 -29.02 12.88 -4.08
CA VAL A 140 -28.46 14.13 -3.54
C VAL A 140 -28.23 15.06 -4.71
N ASP A 141 -28.76 16.27 -4.61
CA ASP A 141 -28.37 17.32 -5.55
C ASP A 141 -26.90 17.66 -5.33
N LEU A 142 -26.05 17.22 -6.28
CA LEU A 142 -24.59 17.35 -6.16
C LEU A 142 -24.14 18.68 -6.76
N PRO A 143 -23.35 19.45 -6.01
CA PRO A 143 -22.72 20.64 -6.55
C PRO A 143 -21.84 20.31 -7.76
N LYS A 144 -21.68 21.30 -8.66
CA LYS A 144 -20.85 21.15 -9.87
C LYS A 144 -19.38 21.54 -9.66
N PHE A 145 -19.10 22.28 -8.61
CA PHE A 145 -17.77 22.84 -8.35
C PHE A 145 -17.00 22.04 -7.30
N PRO A 146 -15.68 21.78 -7.48
CA PRO A 146 -14.86 21.00 -6.55
C PRO A 146 -14.96 21.48 -5.11
N ASP A 147 -14.92 22.79 -4.87
CA ASP A 147 -14.95 23.39 -3.52
C ASP A 147 -16.23 23.02 -2.76
N GLN A 148 -17.34 23.03 -3.46
CA GLN A 148 -18.65 22.70 -2.90
C GLN A 148 -18.77 21.18 -2.65
N LEU A 149 -18.22 20.35 -3.56
CA LEU A 149 -18.15 18.91 -3.38
C LEU A 149 -17.25 18.55 -2.17
N ILE A 150 -16.10 19.20 -2.02
CA ILE A 150 -15.23 19.04 -0.84
C ILE A 150 -16.00 19.42 0.43
N SER A 151 -16.69 20.58 0.44
CA SER A 151 -17.50 21.01 1.57
C SER A 151 -18.59 20.01 1.93
N LYS A 152 -19.24 19.42 0.92
CA LYS A 152 -20.27 18.38 1.10
C LYS A 152 -19.68 17.10 1.68
N LEU A 153 -18.53 16.62 1.16
CA LEU A 153 -17.81 15.47 1.72
C LEU A 153 -17.45 15.71 3.19
N MET A 154 -16.91 16.90 3.51
CA MET A 154 -16.54 17.25 4.89
C MET A 154 -17.73 17.18 5.85
N GLN A 155 -18.95 17.54 5.44
CA GLN A 155 -20.15 17.36 6.26
C GLN A 155 -20.34 15.90 6.69
N TYR A 156 -20.18 14.94 5.76
CA TYR A 156 -20.24 13.52 6.09
C TYR A 156 -19.12 13.08 7.00
N LEU A 157 -17.87 13.52 6.76
CA LEU A 157 -16.70 13.16 7.57
C LEU A 157 -16.78 13.71 9.01
N HIS A 158 -17.47 14.82 9.22
CA HIS A 158 -17.77 15.37 10.56
C HIS A 158 -18.85 14.57 11.29
N GLN A 159 -19.92 14.21 10.58
CA GLN A 159 -21.07 13.52 11.16
C GLN A 159 -20.77 12.06 11.48
N THR A 160 -20.07 11.40 10.58
CA THR A 160 -19.86 9.95 10.59
C THR A 160 -18.38 9.63 10.51
N ARG A 161 -17.95 8.64 11.30
CA ARG A 161 -16.57 8.17 11.25
C ARG A 161 -16.35 7.26 10.06
N CYS A 162 -15.54 7.71 9.11
CA CYS A 162 -15.22 7.02 7.87
C CYS A 162 -13.72 6.75 7.78
N LEU A 163 -13.34 5.59 7.23
CA LEU A 163 -11.98 5.27 6.80
C LEU A 163 -11.96 5.26 5.27
N LEU A 164 -11.27 6.23 4.70
CA LEU A 164 -11.13 6.40 3.26
C LEU A 164 -9.71 6.04 2.84
N VAL A 165 -9.55 5.33 1.73
CA VAL A 165 -8.24 5.04 1.13
C VAL A 165 -8.23 5.52 -0.32
N LEU A 166 -7.23 6.35 -0.64
CA LEU A 166 -6.88 6.73 -2.00
C LEU A 166 -5.54 6.10 -2.36
N ASP A 167 -5.58 5.10 -3.25
CA ASP A 167 -4.40 4.34 -3.65
C ASP A 167 -3.87 4.80 -5.01
N ASN A 168 -2.55 4.79 -5.14
CA ASN A 168 -1.85 5.13 -6.38
C ASN A 168 -1.90 6.63 -6.72
N LEU A 169 -1.74 7.51 -5.72
CA LEU A 169 -1.80 8.96 -5.90
C LEU A 169 -0.78 9.46 -6.92
N GLU A 170 0.37 8.82 -7.05
CA GLU A 170 1.38 9.20 -8.04
C GLU A 170 0.86 9.23 -9.47
N SER A 171 -0.24 8.56 -9.79
CA SER A 171 -0.83 8.56 -11.15
C SER A 171 -1.35 9.93 -11.58
N ILE A 172 -1.68 10.79 -10.62
CA ILE A 172 -2.18 12.16 -10.85
C ILE A 172 -1.09 13.23 -10.63
N LEU A 173 0.15 12.82 -10.30
CA LEU A 173 1.28 13.73 -10.14
C LEU A 173 2.10 13.81 -11.45
N GLN A 174 2.75 14.95 -11.67
CA GLN A 174 3.63 15.17 -12.81
C GLN A 174 4.92 14.36 -12.68
N TRP A 175 5.35 13.74 -13.75
CA TRP A 175 6.66 13.09 -13.82
C TRP A 175 7.77 14.15 -13.77
N GLY A 176 8.76 13.92 -12.92
CA GLY A 176 9.82 14.91 -12.69
C GLY A 176 9.38 16.20 -12.01
N GLY A 177 8.11 16.28 -11.60
CA GLY A 177 7.51 17.51 -11.08
C GLY A 177 7.63 17.73 -9.57
N GLY A 178 8.37 16.90 -8.82
CA GLY A 178 8.57 17.13 -7.39
C GLY A 178 7.26 17.16 -6.56
N GLY A 179 6.27 16.34 -6.93
CA GLY A 179 4.99 16.25 -6.22
C GLY A 179 3.92 17.25 -6.69
N TYR A 180 4.15 17.98 -7.78
CA TYR A 180 3.10 18.81 -8.39
C TYR A 180 2.06 17.93 -9.10
N TYR A 181 0.80 18.41 -9.11
CA TYR A 181 -0.29 17.74 -9.79
C TYR A 181 -0.22 17.94 -11.30
N ARG A 182 -0.65 16.94 -12.04
CA ARG A 182 -0.89 17.09 -13.49
C ARG A 182 -2.02 18.10 -13.72
N PRO A 183 -2.04 18.81 -14.88
CA PRO A 183 -3.12 19.71 -15.24
C PRO A 183 -4.48 19.03 -15.11
N GLY A 184 -5.43 19.68 -14.39
CA GLY A 184 -6.76 19.16 -14.12
C GLY A 184 -6.89 18.29 -12.85
N PHE A 185 -5.79 18.06 -12.12
CA PHE A 185 -5.81 17.27 -10.87
C PHE A 185 -5.48 18.10 -9.62
N GLU A 186 -5.35 19.41 -9.74
CA GLU A 186 -4.98 20.33 -8.66
C GLU A 186 -6.00 20.31 -7.49
N GLY A 187 -7.26 19.99 -7.80
CA GLY A 187 -8.34 19.86 -6.81
C GLY A 187 -8.06 18.80 -5.73
N TYR A 188 -7.25 17.77 -6.04
CA TYR A 188 -6.81 16.83 -5.01
C TYR A 188 -5.90 17.49 -3.96
N GLY A 189 -5.11 18.47 -4.34
CA GLY A 189 -4.30 19.25 -3.40
C GLY A 189 -5.17 20.03 -2.41
N GLN A 190 -6.30 20.57 -2.87
CA GLN A 190 -7.27 21.25 -2.02
C GLN A 190 -7.98 20.24 -1.09
N LEU A 191 -8.43 19.09 -1.61
CA LEU A 191 -9.04 18.01 -0.83
C LEU A 191 -8.11 17.58 0.32
N ILE A 192 -6.85 17.28 0.01
CA ILE A 192 -5.84 16.82 0.97
C ILE A 192 -5.62 17.88 2.05
N ARG A 193 -5.49 19.16 1.67
CA ARG A 193 -5.34 20.27 2.64
C ARG A 193 -6.56 20.40 3.51
N THR A 194 -7.76 20.42 2.94
CA THR A 194 -9.00 20.57 3.70
C THR A 194 -9.17 19.45 4.73
N ILE A 195 -8.91 18.19 4.36
CA ILE A 195 -8.98 17.06 5.28
C ILE A 195 -7.91 17.18 6.38
N GLY A 196 -6.66 17.52 6.03
CA GLY A 196 -5.56 17.59 6.99
C GLY A 196 -5.65 18.77 7.97
N GLU A 197 -6.30 19.87 7.58
CA GLU A 197 -6.43 21.10 8.39
C GLU A 197 -7.73 21.18 9.19
N SER A 198 -8.77 20.44 8.80
CA SER A 198 -10.09 20.48 9.45
C SER A 198 -10.21 19.44 10.55
N THR A 199 -10.88 19.78 11.66
CA THR A 199 -11.18 18.81 12.72
C THR A 199 -12.38 17.95 12.33
N HIS A 200 -12.22 16.64 12.20
CA HIS A 200 -13.27 15.66 11.91
C HIS A 200 -12.99 14.29 12.54
N LYS A 201 -13.97 13.36 12.47
CA LYS A 201 -13.89 12.05 13.12
C LYS A 201 -13.23 10.96 12.25
N SER A 202 -13.10 11.23 10.98
CA SER A 202 -12.71 10.28 9.94
C SER A 202 -11.20 10.26 9.70
N CYS A 203 -10.71 9.27 8.95
CA CYS A 203 -9.32 9.17 8.56
C CYS A 203 -9.23 8.93 7.04
N LEU A 204 -8.39 9.71 6.36
CA LEU A 204 -7.99 9.48 4.98
C LEU A 204 -6.59 8.87 4.97
N ILE A 205 -6.44 7.72 4.33
CA ILE A 205 -5.14 7.11 4.04
C ILE A 205 -4.83 7.31 2.56
N ILE A 206 -3.65 7.83 2.27
CA ILE A 206 -3.15 8.00 0.91
C ILE A 206 -1.96 7.09 0.71
N ILE A 207 -1.97 6.31 -0.37
CA ILE A 207 -0.88 5.43 -0.77
C ILE A 207 -0.24 6.01 -2.03
N SER A 208 1.10 6.20 -1.99
CA SER A 208 1.83 6.76 -3.12
C SER A 208 3.29 6.30 -3.15
N ARG A 209 3.93 6.47 -4.32
CA ARG A 209 5.39 6.33 -4.48
C ARG A 209 6.12 7.64 -4.17
N GLU A 210 5.43 8.76 -4.19
CA GLU A 210 5.97 10.09 -3.95
C GLU A 210 4.95 11.00 -3.27
N PRO A 211 5.37 11.93 -2.40
CA PRO A 211 4.45 12.82 -1.71
C PRO A 211 4.00 13.95 -2.64
N PRO A 212 2.70 14.33 -2.63
CA PRO A 212 2.28 15.56 -3.27
C PRO A 212 2.76 16.76 -2.46
N ILE A 213 2.99 17.89 -3.13
CA ILE A 213 3.49 19.13 -2.50
C ILE A 213 2.57 19.61 -1.36
N ALA A 214 1.27 19.40 -1.49
CA ALA A 214 0.30 19.76 -0.46
C ALA A 214 0.55 19.05 0.87
N PHE A 215 1.01 17.79 0.85
CA PHE A 215 1.21 16.98 2.04
C PHE A 215 2.45 17.41 2.84
N SER A 216 3.56 17.72 2.15
CA SER A 216 4.84 18.07 2.80
C SER A 216 4.74 19.28 3.73
N VAL A 217 3.77 20.17 3.49
CA VAL A 217 3.50 21.33 4.37
C VAL A 217 2.64 20.93 5.56
N LEU A 218 1.64 20.07 5.35
CA LEU A 218 0.69 19.64 6.37
C LEU A 218 1.33 18.82 7.46
N GLU A 219 2.17 17.87 7.09
CA GLU A 219 2.84 16.96 8.03
C GLU A 219 3.67 17.70 9.07
N LYS A 220 4.30 18.83 8.67
CA LYS A 220 5.09 19.68 9.57
C LYS A 220 4.23 20.57 10.49
N LYS A 221 2.95 20.77 10.19
CA LYS A 221 2.06 21.71 10.90
C LYS A 221 1.05 21.05 11.83
N ALA A 222 0.59 19.85 11.51
CA ALA A 222 -0.56 19.24 12.18
C ALA A 222 -0.23 17.87 12.79
N ASN A 223 -0.44 17.72 14.10
CA ASN A 223 -0.25 16.44 14.79
C ASN A 223 -1.20 15.33 14.32
N SER A 224 -2.34 15.69 13.71
CA SER A 224 -3.32 14.77 13.12
C SER A 224 -2.93 14.25 11.74
N VAL A 225 -1.82 14.73 11.17
CA VAL A 225 -1.25 14.30 9.89
C VAL A 225 0.00 13.48 10.15
N LYS A 226 0.10 12.30 9.55
CA LYS A 226 1.21 11.37 9.76
C LYS A 226 1.74 10.82 8.45
N LEU A 227 3.04 10.56 8.43
CA LEU A 227 3.77 9.96 7.34
C LEU A 227 4.37 8.62 7.76
N LEU A 228 4.07 7.56 7.02
CA LEU A 228 4.74 6.27 7.11
C LEU A 228 5.56 6.04 5.84
N ILE A 229 6.88 5.95 5.96
CA ILE A 229 7.76 5.53 4.86
C ILE A 229 7.98 4.02 5.01
N LEU A 230 7.43 3.25 4.06
CA LEU A 230 7.52 1.80 4.05
C LEU A 230 8.84 1.37 3.40
N LYS A 231 9.71 0.79 4.20
CA LYS A 231 10.99 0.21 3.77
C LYS A 231 10.82 -1.25 3.35
N GLY A 232 11.88 -1.91 2.92
CA GLY A 232 11.89 -3.35 2.66
C GLY A 232 11.50 -4.19 3.88
N LEU A 233 11.23 -5.46 3.67
CA LEU A 233 11.01 -6.42 4.76
C LEU A 233 12.28 -6.57 5.59
N LEU A 234 12.13 -6.89 6.86
CA LEU A 234 13.24 -7.35 7.68
C LEU A 234 13.77 -8.69 7.14
N PRO A 235 15.08 -9.00 7.34
CA PRO A 235 15.66 -10.24 6.82
C PRO A 235 14.87 -11.49 7.22
N GLU A 236 14.42 -11.59 8.47
CA GLU A 236 13.65 -12.72 8.99
C GLU A 236 12.25 -12.84 8.36
N ASP A 237 11.66 -11.76 7.90
CA ASP A 237 10.35 -11.77 7.27
C ASP A 237 10.45 -12.03 5.77
N GLY A 238 11.48 -11.49 5.12
CA GLY A 238 11.78 -11.79 3.73
C GLY A 238 12.16 -13.26 3.52
N LEU A 239 12.91 -13.86 4.45
CA LEU A 239 13.26 -15.28 4.43
C LEU A 239 12.02 -16.19 4.37
N LYS A 240 10.93 -15.84 5.01
CA LYS A 240 9.67 -16.60 4.97
C LYS A 240 9.08 -16.71 3.56
N ILE A 241 9.38 -15.75 2.67
CA ILE A 241 8.95 -15.81 1.26
C ILE A 241 9.68 -16.97 0.58
N PHE A 242 11.00 -17.11 0.76
CA PHE A 242 11.81 -18.19 0.20
C PHE A 242 11.35 -19.55 0.74
N GLN A 243 11.20 -19.67 2.04
CA GLN A 243 10.74 -20.90 2.70
C GLN A 243 9.37 -21.36 2.21
N SER A 244 8.45 -20.41 1.98
CA SER A 244 7.11 -20.74 1.47
C SER A 244 7.11 -21.28 0.04
N GLU A 245 8.14 -20.97 -0.75
CA GLU A 245 8.31 -21.46 -2.12
C GLU A 245 9.23 -22.70 -2.19
N GLY A 246 9.69 -23.23 -1.04
CA GLY A 246 10.45 -24.49 -0.97
C GLY A 246 11.89 -24.39 -1.50
N ILE A 247 12.50 -23.21 -1.40
CA ILE A 247 13.93 -23.03 -1.70
C ILE A 247 14.73 -23.29 -0.43
N ASP A 248 15.67 -24.23 -0.52
CA ASP A 248 16.67 -24.48 0.51
C ASP A 248 17.83 -23.48 0.32
N GLU A 249 17.99 -22.58 1.26
CA GLU A 249 19.03 -21.56 1.24
C GLU A 249 19.96 -21.67 2.44
N THR A 250 21.23 -21.27 2.26
CA THR A 250 22.09 -20.95 3.39
C THR A 250 21.80 -19.53 3.88
N GLN A 251 22.01 -19.27 5.17
CA GLN A 251 21.81 -17.94 5.72
C GLN A 251 22.70 -16.88 5.02
N ALA A 252 23.87 -17.27 4.54
CA ALA A 252 24.80 -16.39 3.83
C ALA A 252 24.23 -15.98 2.46
N GLU A 253 23.72 -16.92 1.68
CA GLU A 253 23.10 -16.67 0.36
C GLU A 253 21.87 -15.78 0.49
N TRP A 254 21.01 -16.08 1.47
CA TRP A 254 19.86 -15.24 1.77
C TRP A 254 20.27 -13.80 2.10
N GLN A 255 21.31 -13.62 2.94
CA GLN A 255 21.76 -12.28 3.32
C GLN A 255 22.27 -11.46 2.13
N ILE A 256 22.94 -12.12 1.16
CA ILE A 256 23.35 -11.46 -0.10
C ILE A 256 22.13 -10.98 -0.86
N LEU A 257 21.17 -11.86 -1.14
CA LEU A 257 19.96 -11.51 -1.89
C LEU A 257 19.14 -10.41 -1.18
N HIS A 258 19.01 -10.50 0.15
CA HIS A 258 18.29 -9.48 0.90
C HIS A 258 18.97 -8.11 0.80
N ASN A 259 20.29 -8.06 0.87
CA ASN A 259 21.06 -6.81 0.75
C ASN A 259 21.00 -6.23 -0.66
N ASP A 260 21.11 -7.09 -1.69
CA ASP A 260 21.10 -6.65 -3.09
C ASP A 260 19.76 -6.04 -3.49
N TYR A 261 18.65 -6.56 -2.96
CA TYR A 261 17.30 -6.12 -3.31
C TYR A 261 16.59 -5.31 -2.21
N GLY A 262 17.32 -4.91 -1.16
CA GLY A 262 16.79 -4.06 -0.09
C GLY A 262 15.54 -4.59 0.60
N GLY A 263 15.32 -5.91 0.58
CA GLY A 263 14.13 -6.55 1.17
C GLY A 263 12.81 -6.20 0.45
N ASN A 264 12.84 -5.77 -0.81
CA ASN A 264 11.61 -5.47 -1.59
C ASN A 264 10.81 -6.74 -1.88
N PRO A 265 9.60 -6.91 -1.33
CA PRO A 265 8.84 -8.16 -1.44
C PRO A 265 8.55 -8.61 -2.88
N LEU A 266 8.28 -7.64 -3.78
CA LEU A 266 8.00 -7.95 -5.18
C LEU A 266 9.25 -8.40 -5.91
N ILE A 267 10.36 -7.70 -5.71
CA ILE A 267 11.64 -8.07 -6.33
C ILE A 267 12.09 -9.43 -5.81
N LEU A 268 12.04 -9.67 -4.50
CA LEU A 268 12.35 -10.98 -3.93
C LEU A 268 11.51 -12.09 -4.54
N LYS A 269 10.21 -11.86 -4.77
CA LYS A 269 9.35 -12.85 -5.43
C LYS A 269 9.74 -13.10 -6.88
N ILE A 270 10.11 -12.06 -7.65
CA ILE A 270 10.61 -12.21 -9.03
C ILE A 270 11.89 -13.05 -9.02
N VAL A 271 12.84 -12.74 -8.14
CA VAL A 271 14.11 -13.46 -7.98
C VAL A 271 13.86 -14.93 -7.65
N ILE A 272 13.02 -15.22 -6.67
CA ILE A 272 12.63 -16.60 -6.30
C ILE A 272 12.08 -17.36 -7.49
N THR A 273 11.15 -16.75 -8.22
CA THR A 273 10.54 -17.38 -9.40
C THR A 273 11.61 -17.68 -10.46
N THR A 274 12.56 -16.77 -10.66
CA THR A 274 13.67 -16.93 -11.61
C THR A 274 14.62 -18.05 -11.18
N ILE A 275 14.99 -18.11 -9.89
CA ILE A 275 15.82 -19.16 -9.31
C ILE A 275 15.17 -20.53 -9.50
N HIS A 276 13.87 -20.64 -9.25
CA HIS A 276 13.14 -21.88 -9.50
C HIS A 276 13.15 -22.29 -10.97
N PHE A 277 12.81 -21.35 -11.84
CA PHE A 277 12.57 -21.64 -13.24
C PHE A 277 13.85 -21.89 -14.03
N LEU A 278 14.92 -21.10 -13.81
CA LEU A 278 16.17 -21.16 -14.60
C LEU A 278 17.29 -21.92 -13.89
N PHE A 279 17.31 -21.95 -12.56
CA PHE A 279 18.41 -22.50 -11.78
C PHE A 279 18.01 -23.72 -10.91
N SER A 280 16.83 -24.29 -11.16
CA SER A 280 16.33 -25.49 -10.45
C SER A 280 16.33 -25.33 -8.93
N GLY A 281 16.03 -24.12 -8.43
CA GLY A 281 15.99 -23.79 -7.01
C GLY A 281 17.35 -23.54 -6.36
N LYS A 282 18.46 -23.47 -7.12
CA LYS A 282 19.82 -23.30 -6.59
C LYS A 282 20.23 -21.83 -6.59
N ILE A 283 20.32 -21.23 -5.40
CA ILE A 283 20.68 -19.81 -5.22
C ILE A 283 22.13 -19.55 -5.62
N ASP A 284 23.06 -20.47 -5.30
CA ASP A 284 24.48 -20.36 -5.62
C ASP A 284 24.72 -20.18 -7.12
N LEU A 285 23.99 -20.94 -7.96
CA LEU A 285 24.06 -20.81 -9.41
C LEU A 285 23.52 -19.48 -9.91
N PHE A 286 22.49 -18.95 -9.29
CA PHE A 286 21.96 -17.63 -9.62
C PHE A 286 22.97 -16.53 -9.22
N LEU A 287 23.47 -16.55 -8.01
CA LEU A 287 24.46 -15.57 -7.51
C LEU A 287 25.75 -15.59 -8.34
N ALA A 288 26.17 -16.76 -8.82
CA ALA A 288 27.34 -16.90 -9.69
C ALA A 288 27.20 -16.15 -11.03
N GLN A 289 25.99 -15.76 -11.45
CA GLN A 289 25.80 -14.96 -12.67
C GLN A 289 26.23 -13.50 -12.48
N GLY A 290 26.24 -12.99 -11.24
CA GLY A 290 26.58 -11.59 -10.94
C GLY A 290 25.58 -10.57 -11.51
N ILE A 291 24.36 -10.99 -11.85
CA ILE A 291 23.31 -10.16 -12.44
C ILE A 291 22.26 -9.90 -11.37
N THR A 292 22.04 -8.62 -11.03
CA THR A 292 21.01 -8.21 -10.07
C THR A 292 19.78 -7.57 -10.73
N VAL A 293 19.92 -7.00 -11.93
CA VAL A 293 18.81 -6.33 -12.65
C VAL A 293 18.52 -7.03 -13.95
N PHE A 294 17.31 -7.58 -14.08
CA PHE A 294 16.82 -8.29 -15.26
C PHE A 294 15.29 -8.25 -15.35
N GLY A 295 14.74 -8.46 -16.55
CA GLY A 295 13.30 -8.64 -16.78
C GLY A 295 12.42 -7.61 -16.04
N ASP A 296 11.43 -8.10 -15.30
CA ASP A 296 10.45 -7.27 -14.57
C ASP A 296 11.10 -6.37 -13.50
N ILE A 297 12.30 -6.72 -13.00
CA ILE A 297 13.04 -5.85 -12.06
C ILE A 297 13.49 -4.58 -12.79
N TYR A 298 14.00 -4.73 -14.01
CA TYR A 298 14.39 -3.61 -14.85
C TYR A 298 13.19 -2.67 -15.08
N ASP A 299 12.04 -3.21 -15.48
CA ASP A 299 10.82 -2.43 -15.73
C ASP A 299 10.32 -1.71 -14.48
N LEU A 300 10.42 -2.34 -13.31
CA LEU A 300 10.03 -1.73 -12.03
C LEU A 300 10.92 -0.53 -11.68
N LEU A 301 12.24 -0.68 -11.87
CA LEU A 301 13.22 0.37 -11.61
C LEU A 301 13.11 1.50 -12.63
N ASP A 302 12.93 1.17 -13.93
CA ASP A 302 12.72 2.13 -15.00
C ASP A 302 11.49 3.01 -14.74
N GLN A 303 10.34 2.43 -14.43
CA GLN A 303 9.13 3.18 -14.06
C GLN A 303 9.37 4.14 -12.89
N GLN A 304 10.19 3.76 -11.93
CA GLN A 304 10.54 4.61 -10.80
C GLN A 304 11.49 5.74 -11.21
N PHE A 305 12.50 5.41 -12.01
CA PHE A 305 13.53 6.34 -12.47
C PHE A 305 13.00 7.40 -13.45
N GLN A 306 12.09 7.02 -14.35
CA GLN A 306 11.45 7.95 -15.29
C GLN A 306 10.62 9.05 -14.60
N ARG A 307 10.19 8.81 -13.36
CA ARG A 307 9.45 9.80 -12.55
C ARG A 307 10.33 10.85 -11.89
N LEU A 308 11.66 10.71 -11.98
CA LEU A 308 12.61 11.64 -11.38
C LEU A 308 12.81 12.88 -12.23
N SER A 309 13.04 14.01 -11.56
CA SER A 309 13.54 15.23 -12.21
C SER A 309 14.98 15.03 -12.67
N ASP A 310 15.45 15.87 -13.60
CA ASP A 310 16.81 15.80 -14.11
C ASP A 310 17.86 15.93 -13.00
N LEU A 311 17.60 16.77 -11.99
CA LEU A 311 18.51 16.92 -10.86
C LEU A 311 18.49 15.68 -9.96
N GLU A 312 17.34 15.07 -9.71
CA GLU A 312 17.24 13.82 -8.96
C GLU A 312 18.00 12.70 -9.68
N LYS A 313 17.85 12.58 -11.00
CA LYS A 313 18.61 11.63 -11.82
C LYS A 313 20.11 11.89 -11.71
N THR A 314 20.55 13.16 -11.81
CA THR A 314 21.96 13.53 -11.67
C THR A 314 22.54 13.14 -10.31
N VAL A 315 21.79 13.35 -9.23
CA VAL A 315 22.19 12.93 -7.88
C VAL A 315 22.33 11.40 -7.79
N ILE A 316 21.34 10.66 -8.28
CA ILE A 316 21.39 9.18 -8.30
C ILE A 316 22.58 8.69 -9.13
N TYR A 317 22.82 9.26 -10.32
CA TYR A 317 23.99 8.93 -11.15
C TYR A 317 25.31 9.17 -10.40
N SER A 318 25.42 10.32 -9.72
CA SER A 318 26.63 10.65 -8.98
C SER A 318 26.90 9.66 -7.84
N LEU A 319 25.88 9.24 -7.14
CA LEU A 319 25.97 8.24 -6.06
C LEU A 319 26.28 6.83 -6.61
N ALA A 320 25.61 6.42 -7.68
CA ALA A 320 25.78 5.11 -8.30
C ALA A 320 27.17 4.88 -8.87
N ILE A 321 27.75 5.89 -9.57
CA ILE A 321 29.10 5.80 -10.15
C ILE A 321 30.17 5.67 -9.05
N HIS A 322 30.00 6.37 -7.93
CA HIS A 322 31.01 6.37 -6.87
C HIS A 322 30.96 5.11 -6.01
N ARG A 323 29.82 4.41 -5.95
CA ARG A 323 29.59 3.17 -5.16
C ARG A 323 30.02 3.28 -3.68
N GLN A 324 30.21 4.51 -3.20
CA GLN A 324 30.58 4.83 -1.82
C GLN A 324 29.69 5.95 -1.30
N PRO A 325 29.45 6.01 0.01
CA PRO A 325 28.67 7.10 0.59
C PRO A 325 29.31 8.46 0.27
N LEU A 326 28.50 9.43 -0.15
CA LEU A 326 28.95 10.80 -0.39
C LEU A 326 28.23 11.77 0.54
N PHE A 327 28.97 12.72 1.08
CA PHE A 327 28.40 13.84 1.82
C PHE A 327 27.89 14.95 0.90
N MET A 328 27.01 15.80 1.41
CA MET A 328 26.42 16.90 0.64
C MET A 328 27.46 17.84 -0.02
N PRO A 329 28.61 18.23 0.64
CA PRO A 329 29.63 19.05 -0.02
C PRO A 329 30.30 18.36 -1.22
N GLU A 330 30.49 17.04 -1.14
CA GLU A 330 31.07 16.26 -2.24
C GLU A 330 30.11 16.17 -3.43
N LEU A 331 28.80 15.95 -3.16
CA LEU A 331 27.76 15.97 -4.18
C LEU A 331 27.67 17.33 -4.87
N LEU A 332 27.74 18.44 -4.13
CA LEU A 332 27.74 19.79 -4.71
C LEU A 332 28.87 20.01 -5.71
N ASN A 333 30.05 19.46 -5.42
CA ASN A 333 31.22 19.58 -6.31
C ASN A 333 31.14 18.70 -7.56
N LYS A 334 30.30 17.64 -7.53
CA LYS A 334 30.20 16.65 -8.61
C LYS A 334 29.02 16.93 -9.55
N ILE A 335 28.02 17.70 -9.12
CA ILE A 335 26.81 17.99 -9.93
C ILE A 335 27.11 19.07 -10.96
N ILE A 336 26.88 18.74 -12.23
CA ILE A 336 27.05 19.65 -13.37
C ILE A 336 25.69 19.73 -14.11
N PRO A 337 25.17 20.95 -14.39
CA PRO A 337 25.68 22.26 -13.95
C PRO A 337 25.58 22.46 -12.44
N PRO A 338 26.40 23.35 -11.85
CA PRO A 338 26.39 23.63 -10.41
C PRO A 338 25.02 24.06 -9.90
N VAL A 339 24.65 23.57 -8.73
CA VAL A 339 23.38 23.88 -8.08
C VAL A 339 23.62 24.49 -6.70
N THR A 340 22.62 25.21 -6.16
CA THR A 340 22.70 25.76 -4.81
C THR A 340 22.51 24.64 -3.76
N SER A 341 23.12 24.82 -2.60
CA SER A 341 22.94 23.91 -1.46
C SER A 341 21.47 23.70 -1.08
N GLN A 342 20.67 24.77 -1.17
CA GLN A 342 19.23 24.69 -0.89
C GLN A 342 18.49 23.78 -1.88
N LYS A 343 18.82 23.89 -3.17
CA LYS A 343 18.19 23.06 -4.21
C LYS A 343 18.62 21.59 -4.07
N LEU A 344 19.90 21.33 -3.78
CA LEU A 344 20.38 19.97 -3.52
C LEU A 344 19.73 19.36 -2.28
N LEU A 345 19.58 20.12 -1.18
CA LEU A 345 18.94 19.63 0.04
C LEU A 345 17.49 19.19 -0.23
N GLY A 346 16.71 20.01 -0.95
CA GLY A 346 15.35 19.64 -1.34
C GLY A 346 15.29 18.39 -2.22
N THR A 347 16.27 18.23 -3.12
CA THR A 347 16.41 17.04 -3.98
C THR A 347 16.71 15.79 -3.17
N LEU A 348 17.64 15.87 -2.21
CA LEU A 348 17.97 14.77 -1.30
C LEU A 348 16.78 14.39 -0.40
N GLU A 349 16.04 15.38 0.12
CA GLU A 349 14.81 15.13 0.89
C GLU A 349 13.77 14.41 0.03
N SER A 350 13.55 14.82 -1.21
CA SER A 350 12.65 14.17 -2.16
C SER A 350 13.04 12.72 -2.43
N LEU A 351 14.31 12.47 -2.77
CA LEU A 351 14.82 11.12 -3.03
C LEU A 351 14.69 10.19 -1.81
N LYS A 352 14.96 10.72 -0.62
CA LYS A 352 14.80 9.97 0.64
C LYS A 352 13.34 9.61 0.92
N LEU A 353 12.41 10.53 0.70
CA LEU A 353 10.96 10.28 0.85
C LEU A 353 10.45 9.22 -0.13
N ARG A 354 11.06 9.12 -1.31
CA ARG A 354 10.77 8.07 -2.32
C ARG A 354 11.48 6.74 -2.02
N SER A 355 12.31 6.67 -0.97
CA SER A 355 13.15 5.50 -0.62
C SER A 355 14.14 5.11 -1.73
N LEU A 356 14.68 6.07 -2.46
CA LEU A 356 15.67 5.86 -3.52
C LEU A 356 17.10 6.07 -3.06
N ILE A 357 17.29 6.77 -1.95
CA ILE A 357 18.57 6.94 -1.29
C ILE A 357 18.45 6.60 0.20
N GLU A 358 19.54 6.12 0.74
CA GLU A 358 19.73 5.97 2.17
C GLU A 358 20.63 7.09 2.70
N CYS A 359 20.42 7.43 3.97
CA CYS A 359 21.25 8.43 4.67
C CYS A 359 21.62 7.84 6.03
N ASN A 360 22.91 7.68 6.24
CA ASN A 360 23.50 7.21 7.49
C ASN A 360 24.63 8.17 7.96
N SER A 361 25.40 7.76 8.96
CA SER A 361 26.56 8.53 9.47
C SER A 361 27.63 8.76 8.41
N ASP A 362 27.72 7.89 7.41
CA ASP A 362 28.79 7.86 6.42
C ASP A 362 28.44 8.65 5.15
N GLY A 363 27.18 9.11 5.02
CA GLY A 363 26.70 9.92 3.92
C GLY A 363 25.44 9.38 3.24
N PHE A 364 25.23 9.74 1.97
CA PHE A 364 24.14 9.32 1.11
C PHE A 364 24.59 8.17 0.22
N THR A 365 23.74 7.14 0.09
CA THR A 365 23.98 5.97 -0.77
C THR A 365 22.73 5.62 -1.57
N VAL A 366 22.89 4.85 -2.63
CA VAL A 366 21.84 4.23 -3.43
C VAL A 366 21.88 2.73 -3.18
N GLN A 367 20.73 2.05 -3.22
CA GLN A 367 20.65 0.59 -3.10
C GLN A 367 21.31 -0.11 -4.31
N ASN A 368 21.76 -1.35 -4.12
CA ASN A 368 22.55 -2.08 -5.13
C ASN A 368 21.77 -2.29 -6.43
N ASP A 369 20.50 -2.70 -6.38
CA ASP A 369 19.64 -2.90 -7.55
C ASP A 369 19.49 -1.61 -8.38
N LEU A 370 19.26 -0.47 -7.72
CA LEU A 370 19.15 0.82 -8.40
C LEU A 370 20.52 1.27 -8.94
N THR A 371 21.61 0.95 -8.24
CA THR A 371 22.98 1.23 -8.71
C THR A 371 23.26 0.48 -10.01
N GLU A 372 23.00 -0.82 -10.07
CA GLU A 372 23.18 -1.66 -11.25
C GLU A 372 22.28 -1.20 -12.41
N TYR A 373 21.00 -0.89 -12.14
CA TYR A 373 20.08 -0.36 -13.14
C TYR A 373 20.65 0.92 -13.78
N VAL A 374 21.12 1.85 -12.94
CA VAL A 374 21.62 3.14 -13.39
C VAL A 374 22.94 3.00 -14.17
N THR A 375 23.86 2.15 -13.70
CA THR A 375 25.15 1.94 -14.39
C THR A 375 24.98 1.23 -15.72
N SER A 376 24.03 0.29 -15.86
CA SER A 376 23.74 -0.38 -17.14
C SER A 376 23.24 0.58 -18.24
N GLN A 377 22.69 1.74 -17.88
CA GLN A 377 22.29 2.77 -18.84
C GLN A 377 23.46 3.47 -19.52
N PHE A 378 24.69 3.37 -18.97
CA PHE A 378 25.89 3.94 -19.58
C PHE A 378 26.64 2.96 -20.47
N GLU A 379 26.35 1.67 -20.36
CA GLU A 379 27.00 0.62 -21.13
C GLU A 379 26.23 0.29 -22.44
N SER A 380 25.02 0.81 -22.57
CA SER A 380 24.15 0.66 -23.74
C SER A 380 24.20 1.91 -24.62
#